data_94385e3e5a3ece35f9c57baabbe3276e
#
_entry.id   94385e3e5a3ece35f9c57baabbe3276e
#
_cell.length_a   1.000
_cell.length_b   1.000
_cell.length_c   1.000
_cell.angle_alpha   90.00
_cell.angle_beta   90.00
_cell.angle_gamma   90.00
#
_symmetry.space_group_name_H-M   'P 1'
#
loop_
_entity.id
_entity.type
_entity.pdbx_description
1 polymer ?
#
loop_
_entity_poly.entity_id
_entity_poly.type
_entity_poly.pdbx_seq_one_letter_code
_entity_poly.pdbx_strand_id
1 'polypeptide(L)'
;MAIAIDRVKENYSFTEWDVKVLLRLASVMEKHTDDFADEFYSKIKMFKNASKYLNSEKIIENHRDAIKGWFLKLFQGPFDDDYLYFLERIGYTHVKIDLPSHYVNVSINFIRNYCLEIIIKEVPQTQERADMVVSLGKILDINLDILTSSYIQEEKNIFFISKKAEGKLINFAKRFSYGLNLVLLFGLVILGITVLGLFAFDLTHLFSGNIEKGLLASLGSLLMLWVVIELVDTEVDHLKGSKFSIKIFVSVAMVAIIRKILITSLKSDELNTQIFLVISLGVLGAILWIISKTEST
;
A
#
# COMPACT_ATOMS: atom_id res chain seq x y z
N MET A 1 -5.86 -13.37 -17.78
CA MET A 1 -6.76 -14.22 -18.58
C MET A 1 -7.26 -13.33 -19.68
N ALA A 2 -6.86 -13.55 -20.94
CA ALA A 2 -7.34 -12.77 -22.08
C ALA A 2 -8.86 -12.98 -22.16
N ILE A 3 -9.60 -11.89 -22.28
CA ILE A 3 -11.05 -11.95 -22.49
C ILE A 3 -11.23 -12.24 -23.97
N ALA A 4 -11.89 -13.33 -24.35
CA ALA A 4 -12.24 -13.59 -25.73
C ALA A 4 -13.35 -12.63 -26.14
N ILE A 5 -13.25 -12.05 -27.35
CA ILE A 5 -14.24 -11.08 -27.87
C ILE A 5 -15.65 -11.68 -27.91
N ASP A 6 -15.77 -12.97 -28.17
CA ASP A 6 -17.08 -13.66 -28.22
C ASP A 6 -17.81 -13.62 -26.88
N ARG A 7 -17.07 -13.77 -25.76
CA ARG A 7 -17.66 -13.62 -24.44
C ARG A 7 -18.14 -12.20 -24.16
N VAL A 8 -17.42 -11.19 -24.64
CA VAL A 8 -17.85 -9.79 -24.54
C VAL A 8 -19.12 -9.59 -25.34
N LYS A 9 -19.17 -10.05 -26.60
CA LYS A 9 -20.36 -9.98 -27.46
C LYS A 9 -21.59 -10.64 -26.80
N GLU A 10 -21.41 -11.84 -26.22
CA GLU A 10 -22.47 -12.54 -25.49
C GLU A 10 -23.05 -11.70 -24.35
N ASN A 11 -22.18 -11.09 -23.54
CA ASN A 11 -22.61 -10.25 -22.40
C ASN A 11 -23.48 -9.05 -22.83
N TYR A 12 -23.19 -8.47 -24.01
CA TYR A 12 -23.92 -7.35 -24.58
C TYR A 12 -25.04 -7.80 -25.54
N SER A 13 -25.27 -9.10 -25.70
CA SER A 13 -26.21 -9.66 -26.67
C SER A 13 -25.96 -9.09 -28.08
N PHE A 14 -24.67 -8.95 -28.46
CA PHE A 14 -24.24 -8.47 -29.75
C PHE A 14 -24.14 -9.65 -30.72
N THR A 15 -24.94 -9.61 -31.77
CA THR A 15 -25.15 -10.73 -32.70
C THR A 15 -24.78 -10.37 -34.13
N GLU A 16 -24.78 -11.37 -35.02
CA GLU A 16 -24.63 -11.15 -36.46
C GLU A 16 -25.71 -10.21 -37.05
N TRP A 17 -26.84 -10.10 -36.42
CA TRP A 17 -27.85 -9.11 -36.80
C TRP A 17 -27.34 -7.68 -36.56
N ASP A 18 -26.76 -7.43 -35.40
CA ASP A 18 -26.18 -6.12 -35.07
C ASP A 18 -25.05 -5.74 -36.05
N VAL A 19 -24.20 -6.71 -36.43
CA VAL A 19 -23.17 -6.51 -37.45
C VAL A 19 -23.78 -6.05 -38.79
N LYS A 20 -24.84 -6.73 -39.26
CA LYS A 20 -25.53 -6.35 -40.50
C LYS A 20 -26.17 -4.98 -40.44
N VAL A 21 -26.74 -4.63 -39.27
CA VAL A 21 -27.34 -3.32 -39.04
C VAL A 21 -26.27 -2.22 -39.06
N LEU A 22 -25.13 -2.44 -38.42
CA LEU A 22 -24.00 -1.49 -38.41
C LEU A 22 -23.40 -1.30 -39.78
N LEU A 23 -23.27 -2.37 -40.59
CA LEU A 23 -22.78 -2.26 -41.98
C LEU A 23 -23.69 -1.39 -42.84
N ARG A 24 -25.01 -1.44 -42.65
CA ARG A 24 -25.94 -0.52 -43.33
C ARG A 24 -25.78 0.93 -42.83
N LEU A 25 -25.53 1.12 -41.54
CA LEU A 25 -25.29 2.43 -40.97
C LEU A 25 -23.92 3.00 -41.45
N ALA A 26 -22.96 2.15 -41.78
CA ALA A 26 -21.63 2.58 -42.27
C ALA A 26 -21.71 3.54 -43.45
N SER A 27 -22.59 3.28 -44.43
CA SER A 27 -22.73 4.14 -45.63
C SER A 27 -23.26 5.56 -45.32
N VAL A 28 -23.99 5.70 -44.23
CA VAL A 28 -24.47 6.99 -43.70
C VAL A 28 -23.33 7.69 -42.97
N MET A 29 -22.68 6.99 -42.01
CA MET A 29 -21.66 7.58 -41.16
C MET A 29 -20.35 7.94 -41.85
N GLU A 30 -19.99 7.22 -42.90
CA GLU A 30 -18.78 7.49 -43.70
C GLU A 30 -18.75 8.91 -44.26
N LYS A 31 -19.90 9.44 -44.67
CA LYS A 31 -20.04 10.79 -45.22
C LYS A 31 -19.76 11.88 -44.19
N HIS A 32 -19.91 11.55 -42.90
CA HIS A 32 -19.79 12.47 -41.80
C HIS A 32 -18.43 12.33 -41.05
N THR A 33 -17.49 11.55 -41.56
CA THR A 33 -16.24 11.25 -40.85
C THR A 33 -15.38 12.48 -40.59
N ASP A 34 -15.33 13.43 -41.57
CA ASP A 34 -14.57 14.66 -41.43
C ASP A 34 -15.22 15.62 -40.45
N ASP A 35 -16.53 15.84 -40.58
CA ASP A 35 -17.32 16.67 -39.65
C ASP A 35 -17.24 16.12 -38.21
N PHE A 36 -17.36 14.80 -38.07
CA PHE A 36 -17.17 14.11 -36.80
C PHE A 36 -15.82 14.45 -36.15
N ALA A 37 -14.73 14.38 -36.92
CA ALA A 37 -13.41 14.66 -36.39
C ALA A 37 -13.31 16.14 -35.95
N ASP A 38 -13.87 17.08 -36.70
CA ASP A 38 -13.84 18.49 -36.37
C ASP A 38 -14.63 18.80 -35.09
N GLU A 39 -15.84 18.28 -34.98
CA GLU A 39 -16.66 18.45 -33.78
C GLU A 39 -16.05 17.74 -32.55
N PHE A 40 -15.49 16.55 -32.73
CA PHE A 40 -14.80 15.82 -31.68
C PHE A 40 -13.63 16.64 -31.10
N TYR A 41 -12.78 17.23 -31.97
CA TYR A 41 -11.68 18.07 -31.53
C TYR A 41 -12.14 19.36 -30.88
N SER A 42 -13.20 19.97 -31.40
CA SER A 42 -13.82 21.13 -30.76
C SER A 42 -14.24 20.80 -29.31
N LYS A 43 -14.83 19.63 -29.11
CA LYS A 43 -15.26 19.14 -27.78
C LYS A 43 -14.10 18.82 -26.87
N ILE A 44 -13.08 18.09 -27.33
CA ILE A 44 -11.92 17.72 -26.51
C ILE A 44 -11.14 18.96 -26.05
N LYS A 45 -10.99 19.96 -26.90
CA LYS A 45 -10.28 21.20 -26.55
C LYS A 45 -10.92 21.94 -25.36
N MET A 46 -12.19 21.69 -25.05
CA MET A 46 -12.88 22.25 -23.88
C MET A 46 -12.51 21.53 -22.56
N PHE A 47 -11.86 20.37 -22.60
CA PHE A 47 -11.46 19.67 -21.38
C PHE A 47 -10.34 20.42 -20.66
N LYS A 48 -10.44 20.53 -19.35
CA LYS A 48 -9.59 21.37 -18.48
C LYS A 48 -8.07 21.18 -18.70
N ASN A 49 -7.63 20.01 -19.13
CA ASN A 49 -6.20 19.68 -19.32
C ASN A 49 -5.91 19.15 -20.72
N ALA A 50 -6.74 19.48 -21.72
CA ALA A 50 -6.56 18.97 -23.08
C ALA A 50 -5.16 19.26 -23.66
N SER A 51 -4.60 20.44 -23.36
CA SER A 51 -3.25 20.85 -23.81
C SER A 51 -2.13 19.97 -23.28
N LYS A 52 -2.31 19.26 -22.16
CA LYS A 52 -1.32 18.28 -21.65
C LYS A 52 -1.15 17.11 -22.62
N TYR A 53 -2.22 16.69 -23.27
CA TYR A 53 -2.26 15.51 -24.13
C TYR A 53 -2.13 15.85 -25.62
N LEU A 54 -2.61 17.04 -26.01
CA LEU A 54 -2.61 17.57 -27.37
C LEU A 54 -1.64 18.74 -27.47
N ASN A 55 -0.36 18.49 -27.22
CA ASN A 55 0.67 19.52 -27.03
C ASN A 55 1.43 19.90 -28.32
N SER A 56 1.14 19.28 -29.46
CA SER A 56 1.74 19.63 -30.76
C SER A 56 0.79 19.36 -31.90
N GLU A 57 0.93 20.12 -33.00
CA GLU A 57 0.13 19.93 -34.22
C GLU A 57 0.27 18.52 -34.80
N LYS A 58 1.48 17.97 -34.80
CA LYS A 58 1.73 16.59 -35.27
C LYS A 58 0.97 15.54 -34.47
N ILE A 59 0.89 15.70 -33.14
CA ILE A 59 0.11 14.80 -32.29
C ILE A 59 -1.38 14.91 -32.60
N ILE A 60 -1.86 16.14 -32.78
CA ILE A 60 -3.27 16.42 -33.11
C ILE A 60 -3.61 15.77 -34.45
N GLU A 61 -2.79 15.95 -35.47
CA GLU A 61 -3.01 15.40 -36.81
C GLU A 61 -3.02 13.86 -36.79
N ASN A 62 -1.98 13.22 -36.19
CA ASN A 62 -1.92 11.77 -36.07
C ASN A 62 -3.11 11.19 -35.29
N HIS A 63 -3.53 11.85 -34.21
CA HIS A 63 -4.68 11.42 -33.44
C HIS A 63 -5.98 11.64 -34.21
N ARG A 64 -6.08 12.72 -35.02
CA ARG A 64 -7.23 12.98 -35.87
C ARG A 64 -7.44 11.82 -36.86
N ASP A 65 -6.38 11.38 -37.52
CA ASP A 65 -6.46 10.25 -38.44
C ASP A 65 -6.82 8.94 -37.69
N ALA A 66 -6.24 8.73 -36.52
CA ALA A 66 -6.55 7.57 -35.68
C ALA A 66 -8.03 7.55 -35.26
N ILE A 67 -8.61 8.68 -34.86
CA ILE A 67 -10.02 8.75 -34.42
C ILE A 67 -10.98 8.58 -35.59
N LYS A 68 -10.65 9.08 -36.78
CA LYS A 68 -11.40 8.80 -38.03
C LYS A 68 -11.40 7.31 -38.35
N GLY A 69 -10.22 6.69 -38.31
CA GLY A 69 -10.07 5.26 -38.55
C GLY A 69 -10.84 4.39 -37.56
N TRP A 70 -10.81 4.78 -36.25
CA TRP A 70 -11.60 4.12 -35.22
C TRP A 70 -13.11 4.30 -35.44
N PHE A 71 -13.55 5.50 -35.79
CA PHE A 71 -14.95 5.82 -36.05
C PHE A 71 -15.50 4.95 -37.20
N LEU A 72 -14.78 4.80 -38.28
CA LEU A 72 -15.19 3.94 -39.39
C LEU A 72 -15.26 2.46 -38.98
N LYS A 73 -14.30 2.00 -38.17
CA LYS A 73 -14.28 0.62 -37.67
C LYS A 73 -15.47 0.27 -36.76
N LEU A 74 -16.09 1.26 -36.10
CA LEU A 74 -17.33 1.03 -35.33
C LEU A 74 -18.45 0.42 -36.17
N PHE A 75 -18.47 0.68 -37.49
CA PHE A 75 -19.56 0.29 -38.37
C PHE A 75 -19.17 -0.84 -39.31
N GLN A 76 -17.88 -0.99 -39.66
CA GLN A 76 -17.44 -1.86 -40.73
C GLN A 76 -17.04 -3.27 -40.27
N GLY A 77 -16.67 -3.45 -38.98
CA GLY A 77 -16.12 -4.73 -38.51
C GLY A 77 -14.80 -5.10 -39.22
N PRO A 78 -14.39 -6.38 -39.22
CA PRO A 78 -14.95 -7.46 -38.37
C PRO A 78 -14.76 -7.20 -36.88
N PHE A 79 -15.72 -7.70 -36.08
CA PHE A 79 -15.66 -7.57 -34.61
C PHE A 79 -15.16 -8.90 -34.03
N ASP A 80 -13.87 -9.15 -34.26
CA ASP A 80 -13.13 -10.34 -33.89
C ASP A 80 -12.03 -10.03 -32.85
N ASP A 81 -11.14 -10.99 -32.60
CA ASP A 81 -10.02 -10.80 -31.66
C ASP A 81 -9.07 -9.69 -32.11
N ASP A 82 -8.89 -9.44 -33.41
CA ASP A 82 -8.06 -8.32 -33.89
C ASP A 82 -8.70 -6.97 -33.53
N TYR A 83 -10.04 -6.90 -33.58
CA TYR A 83 -10.77 -5.71 -33.11
C TYR A 83 -10.61 -5.53 -31.60
N LEU A 84 -10.68 -6.61 -30.83
CA LEU A 84 -10.41 -6.56 -29.37
C LEU A 84 -9.00 -6.02 -29.09
N TYR A 85 -7.97 -6.60 -29.71
CA TYR A 85 -6.58 -6.13 -29.55
C TYR A 85 -6.39 -4.67 -29.98
N PHE A 86 -7.07 -4.24 -31.01
CA PHE A 86 -7.05 -2.86 -31.46
C PHE A 86 -7.57 -1.91 -30.37
N LEU A 87 -8.70 -2.24 -29.72
CA LEU A 87 -9.28 -1.45 -28.64
C LEU A 87 -8.41 -1.49 -27.36
N GLU A 88 -7.91 -2.67 -26.99
CA GLU A 88 -6.99 -2.81 -25.86
C GLU A 88 -5.74 -1.93 -26.04
N ARG A 89 -5.19 -1.87 -27.24
CA ARG A 89 -4.05 -1.01 -27.56
C ARG A 89 -4.37 0.47 -27.42
N ILE A 90 -5.58 0.90 -27.80
CA ILE A 90 -6.05 2.28 -27.60
C ILE A 90 -6.16 2.55 -26.09
N GLY A 91 -6.82 1.67 -25.34
CA GLY A 91 -6.95 1.80 -23.89
C GLY A 91 -5.60 1.86 -23.18
N TYR A 92 -4.67 0.97 -23.53
CA TYR A 92 -3.30 0.98 -23.00
C TYR A 92 -2.55 2.29 -23.34
N THR A 93 -2.73 2.83 -24.53
CA THR A 93 -2.12 4.12 -24.92
C THR A 93 -2.64 5.25 -24.06
N HIS A 94 -3.95 5.29 -23.79
CA HIS A 94 -4.55 6.29 -22.91
C HIS A 94 -4.02 6.20 -21.46
N VAL A 95 -3.90 4.97 -20.94
CA VAL A 95 -3.31 4.72 -19.61
C VAL A 95 -1.84 5.19 -19.58
N LYS A 96 -1.07 4.87 -20.60
CA LYS A 96 0.36 5.21 -20.69
C LYS A 96 0.62 6.73 -20.68
N ILE A 97 -0.26 7.52 -21.26
CA ILE A 97 -0.17 8.98 -21.22
C ILE A 97 -0.84 9.61 -19.99
N ASP A 98 -1.29 8.77 -19.05
CA ASP A 98 -1.98 9.21 -17.82
C ASP A 98 -3.26 10.02 -18.14
N LEU A 99 -4.00 9.62 -19.18
CA LEU A 99 -5.29 10.22 -19.51
C LEU A 99 -6.35 9.73 -18.54
N PRO A 100 -7.05 10.59 -17.79
CA PRO A 100 -8.12 10.14 -16.88
C PRO A 100 -9.25 9.41 -17.62
N SER A 101 -9.71 8.26 -17.10
CA SER A 101 -10.74 7.43 -17.74
C SER A 101 -12.06 8.17 -17.98
N HIS A 102 -12.39 9.16 -17.14
CA HIS A 102 -13.61 9.95 -17.34
C HIS A 102 -13.62 10.74 -18.67
N TYR A 103 -12.46 11.11 -19.25
CA TYR A 103 -12.40 11.73 -20.57
C TYR A 103 -12.79 10.77 -21.68
N VAL A 104 -12.43 9.48 -21.54
CA VAL A 104 -12.89 8.43 -22.47
C VAL A 104 -14.41 8.28 -22.38
N ASN A 105 -14.96 8.22 -21.17
CA ASN A 105 -16.41 8.11 -20.96
C ASN A 105 -17.19 9.29 -21.57
N VAL A 106 -16.71 10.51 -21.34
CA VAL A 106 -17.34 11.73 -21.92
C VAL A 106 -17.20 11.74 -23.44
N SER A 107 -16.08 11.26 -23.98
CA SER A 107 -15.87 11.19 -25.44
C SER A 107 -16.83 10.16 -26.08
N ILE A 108 -17.00 8.99 -25.52
CA ILE A 108 -17.95 7.97 -26.01
C ILE A 108 -19.40 8.52 -25.93
N ASN A 109 -19.75 9.24 -24.85
CA ASN A 109 -21.06 9.88 -24.77
C ASN A 109 -21.26 10.93 -25.87
N PHE A 110 -20.26 11.76 -26.16
CA PHE A 110 -20.31 12.71 -27.27
C PHE A 110 -20.50 11.97 -28.61
N ILE A 111 -19.72 10.92 -28.87
CA ILE A 111 -19.78 10.14 -30.10
C ILE A 111 -21.17 9.51 -30.28
N ARG A 112 -21.73 8.95 -29.20
CA ARG A 112 -23.11 8.43 -29.18
C ARG A 112 -24.11 9.48 -29.62
N ASN A 113 -24.09 10.66 -29.03
CA ASN A 113 -25.01 11.71 -29.32
C ASN A 113 -24.86 12.22 -30.77
N TYR A 114 -23.62 12.38 -31.25
CA TYR A 114 -23.31 12.74 -32.62
C TYR A 114 -23.91 11.75 -33.62
N CYS A 115 -23.70 10.45 -33.42
CA CYS A 115 -24.25 9.42 -34.29
C CYS A 115 -25.79 9.37 -34.24
N LEU A 116 -26.38 9.56 -33.05
CA LEU A 116 -27.83 9.61 -32.89
C LEU A 116 -28.46 10.77 -33.64
N GLU A 117 -27.84 11.95 -33.62
CA GLU A 117 -28.32 13.12 -34.38
C GLU A 117 -28.35 12.83 -35.89
N ILE A 118 -27.30 12.21 -36.43
CA ILE A 118 -27.26 11.80 -37.85
C ILE A 118 -28.32 10.76 -38.16
N ILE A 119 -28.47 9.71 -37.33
CA ILE A 119 -29.48 8.67 -37.52
C ILE A 119 -30.89 9.28 -37.53
N ILE A 120 -31.18 10.20 -36.61
CA ILE A 120 -32.49 10.86 -36.53
C ILE A 120 -32.74 11.72 -37.77
N LYS A 121 -31.72 12.40 -38.28
CA LYS A 121 -31.83 13.31 -39.41
C LYS A 121 -31.94 12.59 -40.75
N GLU A 122 -31.14 11.53 -40.97
CA GLU A 122 -30.99 10.92 -42.29
C GLU A 122 -31.74 9.59 -42.48
N VAL A 123 -32.05 8.88 -41.39
CA VAL A 123 -32.78 7.61 -41.46
C VAL A 123 -34.24 7.83 -41.16
N PRO A 124 -35.17 7.36 -42.05
CA PRO A 124 -36.62 7.46 -41.82
C PRO A 124 -37.08 6.83 -40.50
N GLN A 125 -38.16 7.33 -39.92
CA GLN A 125 -38.69 6.78 -38.66
C GLN A 125 -39.35 5.41 -38.90
N THR A 126 -38.55 4.37 -38.92
CA THR A 126 -38.92 2.98 -39.15
C THR A 126 -38.32 2.06 -38.08
N GLN A 127 -38.70 0.77 -38.11
CA GLN A 127 -38.07 -0.23 -37.26
C GLN A 127 -36.53 -0.28 -37.49
N GLU A 128 -36.11 -0.06 -38.72
CA GLU A 128 -34.69 -0.04 -39.05
C GLU A 128 -33.91 1.05 -38.27
N ARG A 129 -34.48 2.25 -38.09
CA ARG A 129 -33.91 3.29 -37.26
C ARG A 129 -33.72 2.84 -35.81
N ALA A 130 -34.77 2.18 -35.26
CA ALA A 130 -34.71 1.66 -33.90
C ALA A 130 -33.59 0.59 -33.75
N ASP A 131 -33.48 -0.32 -34.73
CA ASP A 131 -32.42 -1.34 -34.76
C ASP A 131 -31.04 -0.72 -34.85
N MET A 132 -30.84 0.33 -35.67
CA MET A 132 -29.58 1.09 -35.76
C MET A 132 -29.19 1.73 -34.45
N VAL A 133 -30.14 2.37 -33.74
CA VAL A 133 -29.88 2.98 -32.42
C VAL A 133 -29.46 1.93 -31.41
N VAL A 134 -30.12 0.78 -31.37
CA VAL A 134 -29.82 -0.32 -30.43
C VAL A 134 -28.44 -0.91 -30.73
N SER A 135 -28.16 -1.24 -31.99
CA SER A 135 -26.88 -1.84 -32.39
C SER A 135 -25.71 -0.88 -32.20
N LEU A 136 -25.90 0.41 -32.48
CA LEU A 136 -24.94 1.46 -32.16
C LEU A 136 -24.66 1.53 -30.64
N GLY A 137 -25.71 1.48 -29.83
CA GLY A 137 -25.57 1.46 -28.37
C GLY A 137 -24.68 0.32 -27.90
N LYS A 138 -24.96 -0.90 -28.35
CA LYS A 138 -24.22 -2.11 -28.00
C LYS A 138 -22.74 -2.01 -28.37
N ILE A 139 -22.42 -1.61 -29.60
CA ILE A 139 -21.02 -1.52 -30.04
C ILE A 139 -20.23 -0.43 -29.30
N LEU A 140 -20.86 0.71 -28.99
CA LEU A 140 -20.23 1.77 -28.20
C LEU A 140 -19.98 1.32 -26.76
N ASP A 141 -20.92 0.57 -26.17
CA ASP A 141 -20.77 0.04 -24.82
C ASP A 141 -19.68 -1.04 -24.76
N ILE A 142 -19.59 -1.91 -25.75
CA ILE A 142 -18.47 -2.87 -25.91
C ILE A 142 -17.13 -2.14 -26.01
N ASN A 143 -17.04 -1.10 -26.84
CA ASN A 143 -15.83 -0.29 -26.95
C ASN A 143 -15.45 0.33 -25.62
N LEU A 144 -16.40 0.93 -24.93
CA LEU A 144 -16.18 1.56 -23.64
C LEU A 144 -15.68 0.55 -22.59
N ASP A 145 -16.30 -0.63 -22.52
CA ASP A 145 -15.91 -1.70 -21.59
C ASP A 145 -14.46 -2.14 -21.83
N ILE A 146 -14.08 -2.41 -23.10
CA ILE A 146 -12.73 -2.83 -23.44
C ILE A 146 -11.71 -1.71 -23.16
N LEU A 147 -12.00 -0.47 -23.56
CA LEU A 147 -11.11 0.67 -23.32
C LEU A 147 -10.89 0.91 -21.82
N THR A 148 -11.95 0.82 -21.00
CA THR A 148 -11.86 1.06 -19.55
C THR A 148 -11.27 -0.11 -18.79
N SER A 149 -11.34 -1.34 -19.33
CA SER A 149 -10.69 -2.51 -18.72
C SER A 149 -9.17 -2.34 -18.58
N SER A 150 -8.53 -1.62 -19.51
CA SER A 150 -7.09 -1.29 -19.46
C SER A 150 -6.73 -0.44 -18.24
N TYR A 151 -7.60 0.49 -17.84
CA TYR A 151 -7.42 1.32 -16.63
C TYR A 151 -7.54 0.47 -15.35
N ILE A 152 -8.52 -0.41 -15.30
CA ILE A 152 -8.71 -1.31 -14.14
C ILE A 152 -7.51 -2.25 -14.00
N GLN A 153 -6.98 -2.74 -15.11
CA GLN A 153 -5.80 -3.62 -15.09
C GLN A 153 -4.56 -2.90 -14.58
N GLU A 154 -4.33 -1.65 -15.00
CA GLU A 154 -3.19 -0.85 -14.52
C GLU A 154 -3.33 -0.49 -13.05
N GLU A 155 -4.51 -0.07 -12.61
CA GLU A 155 -4.80 0.21 -11.19
C GLU A 155 -4.54 -1.02 -10.32
N LYS A 156 -4.96 -2.22 -10.77
CA LYS A 156 -4.64 -3.48 -10.10
C LYS A 156 -3.14 -3.73 -10.07
N ASN A 157 -2.42 -3.53 -11.16
CA ASN A 157 -0.97 -3.74 -11.22
C ASN A 157 -0.24 -2.82 -10.22
N ILE A 158 -0.57 -1.53 -10.19
CA ILE A 158 0.01 -0.56 -9.25
C ILE A 158 -0.28 -0.98 -7.81
N PHE A 159 -1.53 -1.35 -7.52
CA PHE A 159 -1.92 -1.81 -6.17
C PHE A 159 -1.17 -3.07 -5.73
N PHE A 160 -1.04 -4.07 -6.59
CA PHE A 160 -0.32 -5.31 -6.28
C PHE A 160 1.19 -5.09 -6.12
N ILE A 161 1.80 -4.21 -6.92
CA ILE A 161 3.22 -3.86 -6.79
C ILE A 161 3.46 -3.14 -5.46
N SER A 162 2.61 -2.18 -5.11
CA SER A 162 2.68 -1.44 -3.84
C SER A 162 2.54 -2.38 -2.64
N LYS A 163 1.52 -3.24 -2.61
CA LYS A 163 1.33 -4.24 -1.54
C LYS A 163 2.49 -5.23 -1.44
N LYS A 164 3.05 -5.67 -2.56
CA LYS A 164 4.19 -6.60 -2.56
C LYS A 164 5.46 -5.93 -2.02
N ALA A 165 5.69 -4.65 -2.35
CA ALA A 165 6.81 -3.87 -1.82
C ALA A 165 6.64 -3.63 -0.30
N GLU A 166 5.45 -3.22 0.14
CA GLU A 166 5.10 -3.06 1.55
C GLU A 166 5.29 -4.36 2.33
N GLY A 167 4.78 -5.49 1.82
CA GLY A 167 4.95 -6.81 2.44
C GLY A 167 6.43 -7.22 2.55
N LYS A 168 7.27 -6.93 1.54
CA LYS A 168 8.71 -7.19 1.60
C LYS A 168 9.39 -6.33 2.66
N LEU A 169 9.04 -5.05 2.74
CA LEU A 169 9.60 -4.12 3.73
C LEU A 169 9.23 -4.53 5.16
N ILE A 170 7.96 -4.88 5.40
CA ILE A 170 7.48 -5.37 6.69
C ILE A 170 8.20 -6.66 7.08
N ASN A 171 8.34 -7.61 6.16
CA ASN A 171 9.04 -8.87 6.43
C ASN A 171 10.54 -8.67 6.69
N PHE A 172 11.18 -7.74 5.98
CA PHE A 172 12.57 -7.35 6.25
C PHE A 172 12.70 -6.74 7.65
N ALA A 173 11.84 -5.76 7.99
CA ALA A 173 11.85 -5.11 9.29
C ALA A 173 11.64 -6.12 10.43
N LYS A 174 10.70 -7.07 10.28
CA LYS A 174 10.48 -8.16 11.26
C LYS A 174 11.70 -9.05 11.41
N ARG A 175 12.34 -9.47 10.32
CA ARG A 175 13.56 -10.30 10.38
C ARG A 175 14.72 -9.57 11.01
N PHE A 176 14.88 -8.29 10.67
CA PHE A 176 15.92 -7.44 11.22
C PHE A 176 15.73 -7.23 12.73
N SER A 177 14.49 -6.90 13.18
CA SER A 177 14.16 -6.77 14.60
C SER A 177 14.40 -8.07 15.36
N TYR A 178 13.97 -9.21 14.80
CA TYR A 178 14.26 -10.52 15.41
C TYR A 178 15.75 -10.81 15.53
N GLY A 179 16.54 -10.47 14.51
CA GLY A 179 18.01 -10.60 14.54
C GLY A 179 18.64 -9.74 15.63
N LEU A 180 18.19 -8.49 15.82
CA LEU A 180 18.67 -7.60 16.88
C LEU A 180 18.34 -8.14 18.29
N ASN A 181 17.14 -8.65 18.50
CA ASN A 181 16.73 -9.25 19.76
C ASN A 181 17.58 -10.48 20.08
N LEU A 182 17.91 -11.28 19.08
CA LEU A 182 18.79 -12.44 19.27
C LEU A 182 20.22 -12.05 19.64
N VAL A 183 20.76 -10.97 19.07
CA VAL A 183 22.05 -10.38 19.43
C VAL A 183 22.00 -9.82 20.86
N LEU A 184 20.89 -9.16 21.25
CA LEU A 184 20.68 -8.66 22.59
C LEU A 184 20.66 -9.80 23.61
N LEU A 185 19.89 -10.86 23.36
CA LEU A 185 19.84 -12.04 24.22
C LEU A 185 21.23 -12.66 24.40
N PHE A 186 22.00 -12.80 23.32
CA PHE A 186 23.36 -13.35 23.39
C PHE A 186 24.28 -12.46 24.23
N GLY A 187 24.17 -11.13 24.07
CA GLY A 187 24.89 -10.16 24.90
C GLY A 187 24.54 -10.26 26.39
N LEU A 188 23.24 -10.42 26.71
CA LEU A 188 22.79 -10.61 28.07
C LEU A 188 23.28 -11.92 28.71
N VAL A 189 23.34 -13.01 27.95
CA VAL A 189 23.91 -14.28 28.43
C VAL A 189 25.40 -14.12 28.75
N ILE A 190 26.18 -13.50 27.87
CA ILE A 190 27.60 -13.21 28.13
C ILE A 190 27.77 -12.34 29.37
N LEU A 191 26.94 -11.29 29.51
CA LEU A 191 26.92 -10.43 30.68
C LEU A 191 26.61 -11.22 31.95
N GLY A 192 25.61 -12.13 31.91
CA GLY A 192 25.25 -13.00 33.02
C GLY A 192 26.41 -13.88 33.49
N ILE A 193 27.11 -14.51 32.53
CA ILE A 193 28.31 -15.31 32.84
C ILE A 193 29.39 -14.44 33.49
N THR A 194 29.61 -13.23 32.98
CA THR A 194 30.58 -12.28 33.53
C THR A 194 30.22 -11.86 34.98
N VAL A 195 28.96 -11.54 35.23
CA VAL A 195 28.50 -11.16 36.57
C VAL A 195 28.56 -12.33 37.53
N LEU A 196 28.26 -13.56 37.07
CA LEU A 196 28.42 -14.77 37.88
C LEU A 196 29.89 -14.99 38.29
N GLY A 197 30.83 -14.74 37.36
CA GLY A 197 32.27 -14.77 37.66
C GLY A 197 32.70 -13.72 38.68
N LEU A 198 32.15 -12.50 38.58
CA LEU A 198 32.39 -11.43 39.53
C LEU A 198 31.85 -11.79 40.92
N PHE A 199 30.65 -12.36 40.99
CA PHE A 199 30.04 -12.80 42.25
C PHE A 199 30.89 -13.90 42.92
N ALA A 200 31.37 -14.90 42.15
CA ALA A 200 32.27 -15.94 42.67
C ALA A 200 33.59 -15.34 43.18
N PHE A 201 34.16 -14.35 42.47
CA PHE A 201 35.35 -13.64 42.90
C PHE A 201 35.12 -12.85 44.19
N ASP A 202 34.03 -12.11 44.31
CA ASP A 202 33.65 -11.34 45.51
C ASP A 202 33.48 -12.26 46.74
N LEU A 203 32.93 -13.48 46.53
CA LEU A 203 32.82 -14.50 47.60
C LEU A 203 34.19 -14.95 48.15
N THR A 204 35.22 -15.05 47.29
CA THR A 204 36.57 -15.41 47.76
C THR A 204 37.18 -14.34 48.64
N HIS A 205 36.82 -13.06 48.40
CA HIS A 205 37.27 -11.91 49.21
C HIS A 205 36.59 -11.83 50.57
N LEU A 206 35.43 -12.47 50.79
CA LEU A 206 34.83 -12.58 52.09
C LEU A 206 35.74 -13.27 53.12
N PHE A 207 36.57 -14.19 52.65
CA PHE A 207 37.40 -15.02 53.53
C PHE A 207 38.82 -14.45 53.71
N SER A 208 39.22 -13.40 52.94
CA SER A 208 40.63 -12.95 52.88
C SER A 208 40.86 -11.55 53.43
N GLY A 209 39.87 -10.89 54.05
CA GLY A 209 40.09 -9.52 54.51
C GLY A 209 38.91 -8.88 55.27
N ASN A 210 38.49 -7.70 54.92
CA ASN A 210 37.47 -6.93 55.59
C ASN A 210 36.08 -7.52 55.26
N ILE A 211 35.50 -8.30 56.19
CA ILE A 211 34.21 -9.04 56.02
C ILE A 211 33.07 -8.12 55.57
N GLU A 212 33.02 -6.89 56.11
CA GLU A 212 31.99 -5.92 55.81
C GLU A 212 32.03 -5.46 54.33
N LYS A 213 33.19 -5.16 53.78
CA LYS A 213 33.38 -4.77 52.38
C LYS A 213 33.11 -5.95 51.44
N GLY A 214 33.56 -7.16 51.81
CA GLY A 214 33.33 -8.37 51.04
C GLY A 214 31.87 -8.72 50.95
N LEU A 215 31.11 -8.60 52.07
CA LEU A 215 29.69 -8.87 52.13
C LEU A 215 28.88 -7.90 51.23
N LEU A 216 29.26 -6.63 51.22
CA LEU A 216 28.60 -5.63 50.36
C LEU A 216 28.92 -5.79 48.90
N ALA A 217 30.16 -6.13 48.55
CA ALA A 217 30.54 -6.43 47.18
C ALA A 217 29.75 -7.65 46.65
N SER A 218 29.71 -8.73 47.45
CA SER A 218 28.94 -9.93 47.11
C SER A 218 27.44 -9.69 46.98
N LEU A 219 26.84 -8.86 47.90
CA LEU A 219 25.43 -8.47 47.76
C LEU A 219 25.19 -7.62 46.51
N GLY A 220 26.14 -6.73 46.15
CA GLY A 220 26.06 -5.91 44.96
C GLY A 220 26.13 -6.72 43.67
N SER A 221 27.03 -7.73 43.56
CA SER A 221 27.14 -8.61 42.40
C SER A 221 25.98 -9.59 42.33
N LEU A 222 25.41 -10.06 43.46
CA LEU A 222 24.22 -10.87 43.49
C LEU A 222 22.96 -10.10 42.97
N LEU A 223 22.78 -8.84 43.38
CA LEU A 223 21.72 -8.01 42.85
C LEU A 223 21.88 -7.75 41.33
N MET A 224 23.11 -7.59 40.88
CA MET A 224 23.36 -7.51 39.40
C MET A 224 22.99 -8.80 38.69
N LEU A 225 23.36 -9.95 39.23
CA LEU A 225 23.03 -11.23 38.68
C LEU A 225 21.50 -11.41 38.55
N TRP A 226 20.79 -11.04 39.61
CA TRP A 226 19.32 -11.09 39.60
C TRP A 226 18.73 -10.19 38.48
N VAL A 227 19.21 -8.96 38.33
CA VAL A 227 18.78 -8.06 37.24
C VAL A 227 19.04 -8.67 35.87
N VAL A 228 20.21 -9.28 35.65
CA VAL A 228 20.53 -9.89 34.36
C VAL A 228 19.62 -11.08 34.05
N ILE A 229 19.32 -11.92 35.07
CA ILE A 229 18.36 -13.03 34.93
C ILE A 229 16.99 -12.48 34.50
N GLU A 230 16.47 -11.46 35.16
CA GLU A 230 15.18 -10.83 34.85
C GLU A 230 15.15 -10.27 33.42
N LEU A 231 16.27 -9.66 32.98
CA LEU A 231 16.37 -9.16 31.61
C LEU A 231 16.42 -10.29 30.57
N VAL A 232 17.13 -11.39 30.85
CA VAL A 232 17.16 -12.58 29.99
C VAL A 232 15.77 -13.19 29.87
N ASP A 233 15.07 -13.40 30.98
CA ASP A 233 13.72 -13.96 30.99
C ASP A 233 12.75 -13.08 30.19
N THR A 234 12.85 -11.76 30.35
CA THR A 234 12.06 -10.78 29.60
C THR A 234 12.31 -10.88 28.10
N GLU A 235 13.58 -10.96 27.69
CA GLU A 235 13.94 -11.05 26.28
C GLU A 235 13.51 -12.39 25.66
N VAL A 236 13.61 -13.47 26.40
CA VAL A 236 13.10 -14.78 26.00
C VAL A 236 11.58 -14.75 25.81
N ASP A 237 10.85 -14.13 26.71
CA ASP A 237 9.39 -14.01 26.60
C ASP A 237 8.99 -13.08 25.43
N HIS A 238 9.74 -12.01 25.19
CA HIS A 238 9.56 -11.15 24.01
C HIS A 238 9.79 -11.94 22.71
N LEU A 239 10.81 -12.76 22.63
CA LEU A 239 11.07 -13.64 21.48
C LEU A 239 9.97 -14.68 21.26
N LYS A 240 9.28 -15.12 22.32
CA LYS A 240 8.09 -15.99 22.24
C LYS A 240 6.81 -15.26 21.83
N GLY A 241 6.89 -13.92 21.63
CA GLY A 241 5.75 -13.09 21.18
C GLY A 241 4.95 -12.43 22.29
N SER A 242 5.45 -12.42 23.53
CA SER A 242 4.83 -11.68 24.62
C SER A 242 4.93 -10.18 24.42
N LYS A 243 3.95 -9.43 24.95
CA LYS A 243 3.98 -7.98 24.90
C LYS A 243 5.08 -7.44 25.81
N PHE A 244 5.77 -6.40 25.32
CA PHE A 244 6.77 -5.68 26.09
C PHE A 244 6.16 -5.07 27.37
N SER A 245 6.72 -5.42 28.56
CA SER A 245 6.23 -4.91 29.83
C SER A 245 7.12 -3.77 30.33
N ILE A 246 6.59 -2.55 30.40
CA ILE A 246 7.24 -1.37 30.96
C ILE A 246 7.59 -1.61 32.45
N LYS A 247 6.80 -2.43 33.14
CA LYS A 247 6.97 -2.79 34.56
C LYS A 247 8.37 -3.34 34.84
N ILE A 248 8.92 -4.15 33.96
CA ILE A 248 10.24 -4.76 34.11
C ILE A 248 11.35 -3.71 34.10
N PHE A 249 11.27 -2.70 33.20
CA PHE A 249 12.25 -1.61 33.17
C PHE A 249 12.24 -0.78 34.45
N VAL A 250 11.05 -0.50 34.98
CA VAL A 250 10.92 0.21 36.25
C VAL A 250 11.51 -0.62 37.39
N SER A 251 11.25 -1.93 37.43
CA SER A 251 11.81 -2.85 38.41
C SER A 251 13.32 -2.89 38.39
N VAL A 252 13.93 -3.01 37.17
CA VAL A 252 15.38 -3.00 36.97
C VAL A 252 15.99 -1.68 37.43
N ALA A 253 15.38 -0.53 37.10
CA ALA A 253 15.83 0.78 37.57
C ALA A 253 15.77 0.90 39.10
N MET A 254 14.73 0.37 39.74
CA MET A 254 14.61 0.35 41.20
C MET A 254 15.74 -0.46 41.83
N VAL A 255 16.05 -1.64 41.32
CA VAL A 255 17.15 -2.48 41.83
C VAL A 255 18.51 -1.78 41.69
N ALA A 256 18.76 -1.10 40.54
CA ALA A 256 19.96 -0.32 40.37
C ALA A 256 20.10 0.83 41.40
N ILE A 257 19.01 1.50 41.74
CA ILE A 257 18.99 2.53 42.76
C ILE A 257 19.21 1.93 44.16
N ILE A 258 18.53 0.82 44.49
CA ILE A 258 18.72 0.12 45.77
C ILE A 258 20.20 -0.27 45.95
N ARG A 259 20.82 -0.86 44.91
CA ARG A 259 22.25 -1.16 44.94
C ARG A 259 23.09 0.09 45.22
N LYS A 260 22.80 1.20 44.56
CA LYS A 260 23.56 2.44 44.74
C LYS A 260 23.39 3.00 46.16
N ILE A 261 22.18 2.90 46.77
CA ILE A 261 21.93 3.27 48.18
C ILE A 261 22.79 2.41 49.10
N LEU A 262 22.83 1.08 48.90
CA LEU A 262 23.62 0.17 49.72
C LEU A 262 25.12 0.52 49.65
N ILE A 263 25.66 0.83 48.50
CA ILE A 263 27.07 1.20 48.33
C ILE A 263 27.37 2.56 48.96
N THR A 264 26.47 3.56 48.81
CA THR A 264 26.65 4.92 49.36
C THR A 264 26.39 5.00 50.88
N SER A 265 25.60 4.10 51.44
CA SER A 265 25.34 4.07 52.88
C SER A 265 26.59 3.79 53.73
N LEU A 266 27.65 3.24 53.11
CA LEU A 266 28.94 2.99 53.74
C LEU A 266 29.88 4.21 53.69
N LYS A 267 29.55 5.26 52.97
CA LYS A 267 30.33 6.48 52.86
C LYS A 267 29.65 7.59 53.65
N SER A 268 30.21 7.99 54.76
CA SER A 268 29.61 8.97 55.67
C SER A 268 29.43 10.39 55.14
N ASP A 269 30.05 10.72 54.00
CA ASP A 269 30.08 12.10 53.47
C ASP A 269 29.12 12.41 52.29
N GLU A 270 28.20 11.50 51.95
CA GLU A 270 27.31 11.67 50.78
C GLU A 270 25.80 11.77 51.15
N LEU A 271 25.46 12.46 52.21
CA LEU A 271 24.07 12.54 52.74
C LEU A 271 23.09 13.07 51.66
N ASN A 272 23.49 14.08 50.89
CA ASN A 272 22.65 14.65 49.82
C ASN A 272 22.38 13.65 48.69
N THR A 273 23.37 12.84 48.31
CA THR A 273 23.24 11.79 47.31
C THR A 273 22.28 10.68 47.79
N GLN A 274 22.36 10.31 49.07
CA GLN A 274 21.47 9.32 49.71
C GLN A 274 20.01 9.77 49.68
N ILE A 275 19.74 11.04 50.08
CA ILE A 275 18.39 11.62 50.06
C ILE A 275 17.82 11.61 48.64
N PHE A 276 18.61 12.03 47.64
CA PHE A 276 18.18 12.02 46.23
C PHE A 276 17.83 10.61 45.76
N LEU A 277 18.63 9.60 46.09
CA LEU A 277 18.40 8.21 45.70
C LEU A 277 17.12 7.65 46.37
N VAL A 278 16.87 7.96 47.66
CA VAL A 278 15.65 7.53 48.36
C VAL A 278 14.41 8.15 47.73
N ILE A 279 14.45 9.45 47.41
CA ILE A 279 13.34 10.12 46.70
C ILE A 279 13.12 9.48 45.33
N SER A 280 14.18 9.23 44.56
CA SER A 280 14.09 8.58 43.24
C SER A 280 13.47 7.19 43.34
N LEU A 281 13.84 6.40 44.34
CA LEU A 281 13.24 5.08 44.62
C LEU A 281 11.73 5.19 44.90
N GLY A 282 11.34 6.19 45.71
CA GLY A 282 9.93 6.46 46.01
C GLY A 282 9.11 6.81 44.79
N VAL A 283 9.67 7.64 43.87
CA VAL A 283 9.03 8.00 42.61
C VAL A 283 8.86 6.76 41.69
N LEU A 284 9.90 5.94 41.55
CA LEU A 284 9.81 4.71 40.74
C LEU A 284 8.81 3.71 41.36
N GLY A 285 8.75 3.60 42.68
CA GLY A 285 7.76 2.78 43.37
C GLY A 285 6.32 3.23 43.09
N ALA A 286 6.07 4.55 43.10
CA ALA A 286 4.77 5.11 42.74
C ALA A 286 4.39 4.83 41.28
N ILE A 287 5.35 4.97 40.35
CA ILE A 287 5.16 4.64 38.94
C ILE A 287 4.83 3.14 38.77
N LEU A 288 5.57 2.26 39.42
CA LEU A 288 5.33 0.82 39.39
C LEU A 288 3.93 0.46 39.92
N TRP A 289 3.49 1.09 41.00
CA TRP A 289 2.16 0.90 41.54
C TRP A 289 1.05 1.33 40.59
N ILE A 290 1.21 2.48 39.92
CA ILE A 290 0.27 2.97 38.91
C ILE A 290 0.19 1.98 37.71
N ILE A 291 1.33 1.54 37.17
CA ILE A 291 1.39 0.59 36.05
C ILE A 291 0.71 -0.73 36.44
N SER A 292 1.01 -1.26 37.65
CA SER A 292 0.43 -2.51 38.12
C SER A 292 -1.10 -2.43 38.27
N LYS A 293 -1.62 -1.26 38.69
CA LYS A 293 -3.07 -1.04 38.79
C LYS A 293 -3.76 -0.94 37.43
N THR A 294 -3.08 -0.38 36.42
CA THR A 294 -3.63 -0.24 35.09
C THR A 294 -3.63 -1.58 34.30
N GLU A 295 -2.72 -2.50 34.60
CA GLU A 295 -2.68 -3.84 34.02
C GLU A 295 -3.69 -4.81 34.63
N SER A 296 -4.23 -4.51 35.81
CA SER A 296 -5.22 -5.34 36.50
C SER A 296 -6.69 -4.96 36.20
N THR A 297 -6.92 -3.92 35.40
CA THR A 297 -8.24 -3.45 34.93
C THR A 297 -8.40 -3.78 33.45
#